data_2a92a29a34bb099069ee58960406c8bf
#
_entry.id   2a92a29a34bb099069ee58960406c8bf
#
_cell.length_a   1.000
_cell.length_b   1.000
_cell.length_c   1.000
_cell.angle_alpha   90.00
_cell.angle_beta   90.00
_cell.angle_gamma   90.00
#
_symmetry.space_group_name_H-M   'P 1'
#
loop_
_entity.id
_entity.type
_entity.pdbx_description
1 polymer ?
#
loop_
_entity_poly.entity_id
_entity_poly.type
_entity_poly.pdbx_seq_one_letter_code
_entity_poly.pdbx_strand_id
1 'polypeptide(L)'
;MTNKPQFVGEKQSLENRVEYVRGVTYKAAVDLHEELDENSYALLRANNIQEGELRFDDVQYVDRAKVKPKQLLRRGDILFCASSGSKGLVGKAALVRESMPVTFGAFCCVLRPKGNEAEYLGHYFQSRQYRRAIEEVCSGSNINNLKAAHFLSLVVPNYDGDSTRAISALFDLIDARVKQAKDQIAQLDHLVKSRFVEMFERGQEWELRTLAECCATSNDIKCGPFGSQLHKEDYVSEGVPVWGIPEVNSNFKRMPDKYVSPENGLRLQSYSLVPGDVAMNRKGNVGQAALFDGKRPSGIIHSDVLRVRVDQDVLDPVFLVEQLHDSHVVREQVLSASTGAIMAGTNVTKLKKIKVFVPPLALQHEFAACVAQVDKSRFIAQQQIEKLQMLYDSLAQEYFGD
;
A
#
# COMPACT_ATOMS: atom_id res chain seq x y z
N MET A 1 -9.58 15.21 -34.73
CA MET A 1 -10.64 14.22 -34.46
C MET A 1 -9.96 12.88 -34.44
N THR A 2 -9.67 12.35 -33.27
CA THR A 2 -9.10 11.00 -33.12
C THR A 2 -10.22 10.00 -33.45
N ASN A 3 -10.03 9.21 -34.51
CA ASN A 3 -10.93 8.10 -34.81
C ASN A 3 -10.98 7.21 -33.56
N LYS A 4 -12.18 7.07 -32.97
CA LYS A 4 -12.35 6.06 -31.90
C LYS A 4 -12.05 4.69 -32.50
N PRO A 5 -11.31 3.80 -31.80
CA PRO A 5 -11.15 2.43 -32.24
C PRO A 5 -12.52 1.80 -32.49
N GLN A 6 -12.64 1.11 -33.62
CA GLN A 6 -13.91 0.49 -34.01
C GLN A 6 -13.91 -0.97 -33.57
N PHE A 7 -14.97 -1.43 -32.91
CA PHE A 7 -15.14 -2.84 -32.60
C PHE A 7 -15.28 -3.65 -33.89
N VAL A 8 -14.45 -4.69 -34.04
CA VAL A 8 -14.41 -5.53 -35.23
C VAL A 8 -14.82 -6.96 -34.85
N GLY A 9 -16.09 -7.28 -35.05
CA GLY A 9 -16.61 -8.60 -34.80
C GLY A 9 -17.10 -8.86 -33.37
N GLU A 10 -17.45 -10.11 -33.09
CA GLU A 10 -17.92 -10.55 -31.76
C GLU A 10 -16.75 -10.81 -30.82
N LYS A 11 -17.04 -10.79 -29.50
CA LYS A 11 -16.08 -11.21 -28.49
C LYS A 11 -15.62 -12.65 -28.75
N GLN A 12 -14.35 -12.92 -28.59
CA GLN A 12 -13.74 -14.23 -28.85
C GLN A 12 -13.10 -14.82 -27.60
N SER A 13 -13.18 -16.14 -27.46
CA SER A 13 -12.49 -16.85 -26.40
C SER A 13 -10.96 -16.78 -26.58
N LEU A 14 -10.22 -16.92 -25.50
CA LEU A 14 -8.76 -16.89 -25.52
C LEU A 14 -8.14 -18.20 -26.04
N GLU A 15 -8.91 -19.26 -26.23
CA GLU A 15 -8.42 -20.61 -26.54
C GLU A 15 -7.44 -20.67 -27.73
N ASN A 16 -7.75 -19.95 -28.81
CA ASN A 16 -6.90 -19.89 -29.98
C ASN A 16 -5.92 -18.69 -30.00
N ARG A 17 -6.05 -17.77 -29.08
CA ARG A 17 -5.27 -16.51 -29.01
C ARG A 17 -4.05 -16.63 -28.10
N VAL A 18 -4.03 -17.57 -27.15
CA VAL A 18 -2.94 -17.71 -26.18
C VAL A 18 -2.44 -19.16 -26.09
N GLU A 19 -1.21 -19.34 -25.64
CA GLU A 19 -0.67 -20.59 -25.14
C GLU A 19 -0.71 -20.60 -23.62
N TYR A 20 -1.27 -21.65 -23.02
CA TYR A 20 -1.25 -21.84 -21.57
C TYR A 20 0.01 -22.59 -21.14
N VAL A 21 0.82 -22.01 -20.27
CA VAL A 21 2.03 -22.62 -19.73
C VAL A 21 1.90 -22.81 -18.21
N ARG A 22 2.03 -24.04 -17.75
CA ARG A 22 2.04 -24.36 -16.30
C ARG A 22 3.40 -24.04 -15.69
N GLY A 23 3.38 -23.59 -14.44
CA GLY A 23 4.58 -23.35 -13.66
C GLY A 23 5.37 -24.62 -13.32
N VAL A 24 6.58 -24.41 -12.83
CA VAL A 24 7.52 -25.48 -12.45
C VAL A 24 7.02 -26.19 -11.21
N THR A 25 7.02 -27.52 -11.26
CA THR A 25 6.78 -28.38 -10.11
C THR A 25 8.13 -28.77 -9.48
N TYR A 26 8.31 -28.49 -8.21
CA TYR A 26 9.55 -28.71 -7.47
C TYR A 26 9.28 -29.20 -6.06
N LYS A 27 10.29 -29.82 -5.44
CA LYS A 27 10.31 -30.22 -4.03
C LYS A 27 11.19 -29.24 -3.27
N ALA A 28 10.60 -28.44 -2.37
CA ALA A 28 11.30 -27.35 -1.68
C ALA A 28 12.61 -27.80 -0.98
N ALA A 29 12.61 -28.98 -0.35
CA ALA A 29 13.78 -29.50 0.37
C ALA A 29 14.94 -29.97 -0.53
N VAL A 30 14.74 -30.12 -1.82
CA VAL A 30 15.73 -30.75 -2.73
C VAL A 30 16.06 -29.84 -3.91
N ASP A 31 15.07 -29.17 -4.46
CA ASP A 31 15.16 -28.47 -5.75
C ASP A 31 15.32 -26.95 -5.60
N LEU A 32 15.30 -26.41 -4.37
CA LEU A 32 15.54 -24.99 -4.11
C LEU A 32 16.97 -24.76 -3.66
N HIS A 33 17.54 -23.66 -4.15
CA HIS A 33 18.82 -23.10 -3.75
C HIS A 33 18.62 -21.93 -2.78
N GLU A 34 19.59 -21.66 -1.91
CA GLU A 34 19.55 -20.54 -0.96
C GLU A 34 19.74 -19.19 -1.66
N GLU A 35 20.54 -19.18 -2.74
CA GLU A 35 20.86 -17.99 -3.51
C GLU A 35 20.87 -18.29 -5.03
N LEU A 36 20.90 -17.22 -5.84
CA LEU A 36 21.03 -17.34 -7.29
C LEU A 36 22.45 -17.74 -7.67
N ASP A 37 22.58 -18.85 -8.37
CA ASP A 37 23.84 -19.37 -8.88
C ASP A 37 23.75 -19.76 -10.37
N GLU A 38 24.84 -20.34 -10.92
CA GLU A 38 24.89 -20.79 -12.31
C GLU A 38 23.93 -21.96 -12.62
N ASN A 39 23.52 -22.72 -11.60
CA ASN A 39 22.66 -23.90 -11.70
C ASN A 39 21.19 -23.63 -11.33
N SER A 40 20.83 -22.39 -11.02
CA SER A 40 19.49 -22.03 -10.59
C SER A 40 18.87 -20.93 -11.47
N TYR A 41 17.54 -20.81 -11.39
CA TYR A 41 16.74 -19.72 -11.91
C TYR A 41 15.94 -19.07 -10.78
N ALA A 42 15.77 -17.77 -10.85
CA ALA A 42 14.80 -17.07 -10.00
C ALA A 42 13.38 -17.61 -10.27
N LEU A 43 12.65 -17.93 -9.19
CA LEU A 43 11.33 -18.56 -9.21
C LEU A 43 10.30 -17.60 -8.61
N LEU A 44 9.41 -17.08 -9.43
CA LEU A 44 8.30 -16.25 -9.01
C LEU A 44 7.14 -17.09 -8.47
N ARG A 45 6.46 -16.55 -7.47
CA ARG A 45 5.27 -17.11 -6.82
C ARG A 45 4.14 -16.10 -6.82
N ALA A 46 2.99 -16.45 -6.25
CA ALA A 46 1.82 -15.57 -6.18
C ALA A 46 2.08 -14.23 -5.45
N ASN A 47 2.99 -14.21 -4.46
CA ASN A 47 3.38 -12.99 -3.74
C ASN A 47 4.18 -12.00 -4.61
N ASN A 48 4.81 -12.50 -5.68
CA ASN A 48 5.55 -11.68 -6.62
C ASN A 48 4.64 -10.96 -7.66
N ILE A 49 3.33 -11.23 -7.66
CA ILE A 49 2.34 -10.54 -8.49
C ILE A 49 1.64 -9.51 -7.62
N GLN A 50 1.99 -8.22 -7.77
CA GLN A 50 1.44 -7.13 -6.97
C GLN A 50 1.08 -5.94 -7.86
N GLU A 51 -0.13 -5.43 -7.71
CA GLU A 51 -0.63 -4.24 -8.44
C GLU A 51 -0.42 -4.31 -9.97
N GLY A 52 -0.52 -5.50 -10.56
CA GLY A 52 -0.33 -5.70 -12.01
C GLY A 52 1.13 -5.77 -12.46
N GLU A 53 2.08 -5.71 -11.54
CA GLU A 53 3.51 -5.75 -11.79
C GLU A 53 4.18 -6.98 -11.16
N LEU A 54 5.35 -7.33 -11.68
CA LEU A 54 6.22 -8.33 -11.06
C LEU A 54 7.11 -7.68 -10.01
N ARG A 55 7.18 -8.28 -8.81
CA ARG A 55 8.05 -7.87 -7.70
C ARG A 55 9.09 -8.94 -7.43
N PHE A 56 10.31 -8.51 -7.14
CA PHE A 56 11.46 -9.38 -6.95
C PHE A 56 12.04 -9.34 -5.53
N ASP A 57 11.33 -8.75 -4.58
CA ASP A 57 11.80 -8.55 -3.21
C ASP A 57 11.89 -9.84 -2.38
N ASP A 58 11.08 -10.85 -2.73
CA ASP A 58 11.05 -12.17 -2.07
C ASP A 58 10.97 -13.25 -3.15
N VAL A 59 12.11 -13.62 -3.69
CA VAL A 59 12.25 -14.59 -4.78
C VAL A 59 12.91 -15.85 -4.25
N GLN A 60 12.43 -17.01 -4.68
CA GLN A 60 13.10 -18.29 -4.48
C GLN A 60 13.98 -18.62 -5.70
N TYR A 61 14.85 -19.59 -5.56
CA TYR A 61 15.72 -20.05 -6.63
C TYR A 61 15.53 -21.55 -6.83
N VAL A 62 15.30 -21.98 -8.06
CA VAL A 62 15.02 -23.38 -8.40
C VAL A 62 16.06 -23.92 -9.36
N ASP A 63 16.43 -25.19 -9.17
CA ASP A 63 17.37 -25.92 -10.03
C ASP A 63 16.96 -25.82 -11.51
N ARG A 64 17.91 -25.41 -12.35
CA ARG A 64 17.75 -25.29 -13.82
C ARG A 64 17.27 -26.57 -14.47
N ALA A 65 17.71 -27.75 -13.99
CA ALA A 65 17.29 -29.04 -14.53
C ALA A 65 15.78 -29.30 -14.39
N LYS A 66 15.09 -28.57 -13.51
CA LYS A 66 13.63 -28.68 -13.33
C LYS A 66 12.85 -27.78 -14.28
N VAL A 67 13.51 -26.81 -14.90
CA VAL A 67 12.86 -25.76 -15.71
C VAL A 67 12.95 -26.10 -17.19
N LYS A 68 11.78 -26.21 -17.83
CA LYS A 68 11.71 -26.37 -19.28
C LYS A 68 11.86 -25.02 -19.99
N PRO A 69 12.47 -24.94 -21.19
CA PRO A 69 12.65 -23.66 -21.92
C PRO A 69 11.36 -22.83 -22.08
N LYS A 70 10.20 -23.47 -22.20
CA LYS A 70 8.91 -22.81 -22.33
C LYS A 70 8.43 -22.18 -21.01
N GLN A 71 8.99 -22.57 -19.85
CA GLN A 71 8.66 -22.07 -18.53
C GLN A 71 9.52 -20.85 -18.14
N LEU A 72 10.44 -20.41 -18.99
CA LEU A 72 11.11 -19.14 -18.82
C LEU A 72 10.19 -18.02 -19.30
N LEU A 73 10.13 -16.94 -18.51
CA LEU A 73 9.33 -15.76 -18.80
C LEU A 73 9.88 -15.01 -20.01
N ARG A 74 8.99 -14.61 -20.91
CA ARG A 74 9.30 -13.84 -22.10
C ARG A 74 8.50 -12.55 -22.11
N ARG A 75 9.02 -11.53 -22.75
CA ARG A 75 8.24 -10.32 -23.01
C ARG A 75 6.90 -10.67 -23.67
N GLY A 76 5.85 -10.09 -23.16
CA GLY A 76 4.48 -10.34 -23.61
C GLY A 76 3.77 -11.50 -22.91
N ASP A 77 4.46 -12.27 -22.08
CA ASP A 77 3.80 -13.24 -21.21
C ASP A 77 2.94 -12.52 -20.17
N ILE A 78 1.83 -13.14 -19.79
CA ILE A 78 1.00 -12.66 -18.68
C ILE A 78 1.03 -13.74 -17.61
N LEU A 79 1.68 -13.41 -16.49
CA LEU A 79 1.81 -14.31 -15.33
C LEU A 79 0.61 -14.17 -14.42
N PHE A 80 0.01 -15.30 -14.01
CA PHE A 80 -1.16 -15.39 -13.15
C PHE A 80 -0.90 -16.18 -11.88
N CYS A 81 -1.54 -15.76 -10.79
CA CYS A 81 -1.76 -16.61 -9.64
C CYS A 81 -2.93 -17.56 -9.94
N ALA A 82 -2.63 -18.82 -10.28
CA ALA A 82 -3.65 -19.82 -10.58
C ALA A 82 -4.23 -20.45 -9.32
N SER A 83 -3.47 -20.52 -8.23
CA SER A 83 -3.90 -21.14 -6.97
C SER A 83 -3.35 -20.41 -5.75
N SER A 84 -4.20 -20.19 -4.74
CA SER A 84 -3.80 -19.59 -3.47
C SER A 84 -4.76 -20.00 -2.35
N GLY A 85 -4.27 -20.07 -1.11
CA GLY A 85 -5.11 -20.20 0.07
C GLY A 85 -6.04 -18.99 0.32
N SER A 86 -5.71 -17.84 -0.25
CA SER A 86 -6.53 -16.62 -0.19
C SER A 86 -7.26 -16.40 -1.51
N LYS A 87 -8.62 -16.39 -1.47
CA LYS A 87 -9.47 -16.14 -2.65
C LYS A 87 -9.14 -14.84 -3.37
N GLY A 88 -8.77 -13.78 -2.62
CA GLY A 88 -8.43 -12.48 -3.20
C GLY A 88 -7.15 -12.43 -4.02
N LEU A 89 -6.29 -13.46 -3.92
CA LEU A 89 -5.05 -13.57 -4.69
C LEU A 89 -5.23 -14.35 -5.99
N VAL A 90 -6.21 -15.25 -6.04
CA VAL A 90 -6.48 -16.08 -7.23
C VAL A 90 -6.90 -15.19 -8.40
N GLY A 91 -6.31 -15.40 -9.55
CA GLY A 91 -6.54 -14.62 -10.76
C GLY A 91 -5.75 -13.31 -10.83
N LYS A 92 -4.94 -12.92 -9.83
CA LYS A 92 -4.01 -11.78 -10.01
C LYS A 92 -3.10 -12.04 -11.21
N ALA A 93 -2.86 -11.00 -11.99
CA ALA A 93 -2.09 -11.06 -13.23
C ALA A 93 -1.02 -9.96 -13.27
N ALA A 94 0.07 -10.21 -13.99
CA ALA A 94 1.07 -9.20 -14.35
C ALA A 94 1.61 -9.45 -15.76
N LEU A 95 1.71 -8.38 -16.55
CA LEU A 95 2.35 -8.41 -17.86
C LEU A 95 3.87 -8.40 -17.72
N VAL A 96 4.54 -9.34 -18.37
CA VAL A 96 6.00 -9.43 -18.46
C VAL A 96 6.49 -8.45 -19.53
N ARG A 97 7.10 -7.35 -19.12
CA ARG A 97 7.53 -6.29 -20.04
C ARG A 97 8.89 -6.55 -20.69
N GLU A 98 9.68 -7.45 -20.12
CA GLU A 98 11.01 -7.82 -20.63
C GLU A 98 11.24 -9.33 -20.54
N SER A 99 12.00 -9.88 -21.48
CA SER A 99 12.45 -11.27 -21.39
C SER A 99 13.55 -11.39 -20.34
N MET A 100 13.42 -12.37 -19.45
CA MET A 100 14.36 -12.53 -18.34
C MET A 100 14.58 -14.02 -18.01
N PRO A 101 15.74 -14.39 -17.47
CA PRO A 101 16.04 -15.78 -17.07
C PRO A 101 15.36 -16.12 -15.74
N VAL A 102 14.03 -15.97 -15.71
CA VAL A 102 13.19 -16.15 -14.53
C VAL A 102 12.07 -17.13 -14.87
N THR A 103 11.70 -17.94 -13.91
CA THR A 103 10.61 -18.92 -14.04
C THR A 103 9.53 -18.70 -12.98
N PHE A 104 8.53 -19.56 -12.92
CA PHE A 104 7.39 -19.42 -11.99
C PHE A 104 6.93 -20.78 -11.47
N GLY A 105 6.50 -20.82 -10.22
CA GLY A 105 6.12 -22.04 -9.52
C GLY A 105 4.74 -22.57 -9.91
N ALA A 106 4.44 -23.80 -9.54
CA ALA A 106 3.26 -24.56 -9.93
C ALA A 106 1.90 -23.93 -9.54
N PHE A 107 1.89 -23.01 -8.56
CA PHE A 107 0.70 -22.22 -8.20
C PHE A 107 0.46 -21.02 -9.11
N CYS A 108 1.38 -20.77 -10.04
CA CYS A 108 1.26 -19.78 -11.10
C CYS A 108 1.14 -20.44 -12.47
N CYS A 109 0.61 -19.70 -13.43
CA CYS A 109 0.61 -20.06 -14.84
C CYS A 109 0.87 -18.82 -15.70
N VAL A 110 1.23 -19.05 -16.94
CA VAL A 110 1.39 -18.00 -17.95
C VAL A 110 0.37 -18.21 -19.05
N LEU A 111 -0.28 -17.12 -19.46
CA LEU A 111 -0.91 -17.01 -20.77
C LEU A 111 0.07 -16.26 -21.68
N ARG A 112 0.48 -16.91 -22.78
CA ARG A 112 1.39 -16.37 -23.77
C ARG A 112 0.60 -16.05 -25.04
N PRO A 113 0.35 -14.76 -25.35
CA PRO A 113 -0.32 -14.37 -26.57
C PRO A 113 0.43 -14.85 -27.81
N LYS A 114 -0.32 -15.35 -28.82
CA LYS A 114 0.25 -15.86 -30.07
C LYS A 114 0.51 -14.74 -31.09
N GLY A 115 -0.11 -13.60 -30.92
CA GLY A 115 -0.02 -12.40 -31.77
C GLY A 115 0.47 -11.17 -31.01
N ASN A 116 0.27 -9.99 -31.60
CA ASN A 116 0.71 -8.70 -31.07
C ASN A 116 -0.32 -8.06 -30.12
N GLU A 117 -0.97 -8.85 -29.29
CA GLU A 117 -2.02 -8.38 -28.37
C GLU A 117 -1.62 -8.48 -26.89
N ALA A 118 -0.33 -8.66 -26.61
CA ALA A 118 0.15 -8.85 -25.25
C ALA A 118 -0.19 -7.67 -24.34
N GLU A 119 0.08 -6.44 -24.79
CA GLU A 119 -0.20 -5.20 -24.05
C GLU A 119 -1.72 -5.02 -23.87
N TYR A 120 -2.52 -5.24 -24.90
CA TYR A 120 -3.98 -5.19 -24.85
C TYR A 120 -4.56 -6.18 -23.83
N LEU A 121 -4.15 -7.44 -23.91
CA LEU A 121 -4.56 -8.46 -22.96
C LEU A 121 -4.02 -8.16 -21.54
N GLY A 122 -2.82 -7.60 -21.43
CA GLY A 122 -2.27 -7.14 -20.18
C GLY A 122 -3.21 -6.15 -19.47
N HIS A 123 -3.72 -5.15 -20.19
CA HIS A 123 -4.69 -4.19 -19.64
C HIS A 123 -6.06 -4.81 -19.35
N TYR A 124 -6.55 -5.71 -20.23
CA TYR A 124 -7.77 -6.45 -19.93
C TYR A 124 -7.67 -7.18 -18.58
N PHE A 125 -6.56 -7.88 -18.32
CA PHE A 125 -6.34 -8.63 -17.10
C PHE A 125 -6.10 -7.77 -15.85
N GLN A 126 -5.94 -6.45 -16.01
CA GLN A 126 -5.96 -5.49 -14.90
C GLN A 126 -7.35 -4.87 -14.67
N SER A 127 -8.29 -5.07 -15.60
CA SER A 127 -9.62 -4.46 -15.57
C SER A 127 -10.56 -5.08 -14.54
N ARG A 128 -11.57 -4.30 -14.15
CA ARG A 128 -12.67 -4.79 -13.31
C ARG A 128 -13.53 -5.82 -14.03
N GLN A 129 -13.60 -5.78 -15.36
CA GLN A 129 -14.33 -6.74 -16.20
C GLN A 129 -13.73 -8.15 -16.03
N TYR A 130 -12.42 -8.25 -16.18
CA TYR A 130 -11.73 -9.52 -15.91
C TYR A 130 -11.91 -9.98 -14.47
N ARG A 131 -11.79 -9.06 -13.48
CA ARG A 131 -11.94 -9.42 -12.08
C ARG A 131 -13.31 -10.01 -11.78
N ARG A 132 -14.38 -9.43 -12.33
CA ARG A 132 -15.75 -9.96 -12.21
C ARG A 132 -15.87 -11.34 -12.86
N ALA A 133 -15.35 -11.51 -14.09
CA ALA A 133 -15.38 -12.81 -14.79
C ALA A 133 -14.70 -13.91 -13.98
N ILE A 134 -13.57 -13.63 -13.33
CA ILE A 134 -12.87 -14.61 -12.46
C ILE A 134 -13.64 -14.86 -11.16
N GLU A 135 -14.25 -13.86 -10.56
CA GLU A 135 -15.07 -14.01 -9.35
C GLU A 135 -16.30 -14.88 -9.62
N GLU A 136 -16.96 -14.75 -10.77
CA GLU A 136 -18.06 -15.60 -11.21
C GLU A 136 -17.61 -17.06 -11.36
N VAL A 137 -16.47 -17.30 -12.02
CA VAL A 137 -15.87 -18.64 -12.14
C VAL A 137 -15.55 -19.23 -10.76
N CYS A 138 -15.05 -18.43 -9.82
CA CYS A 138 -14.69 -18.87 -8.46
C CYS A 138 -15.90 -19.07 -7.56
N SER A 139 -17.03 -18.38 -7.80
CA SER A 139 -18.23 -18.44 -6.96
C SER A 139 -19.04 -19.73 -7.17
N GLY A 140 -18.97 -20.34 -8.35
CA GLY A 140 -19.70 -21.58 -8.69
C GLY A 140 -19.15 -22.85 -8.05
N SER A 141 -18.01 -22.79 -7.38
CA SER A 141 -17.40 -23.89 -6.66
C SER A 141 -16.42 -23.35 -5.62
N ASN A 142 -16.11 -24.13 -4.59
CA ASN A 142 -15.10 -23.75 -3.56
C ASN A 142 -13.67 -23.76 -4.17
N ILE A 143 -13.48 -23.03 -5.32
CA ILE A 143 -12.29 -23.10 -6.17
C ILE A 143 -11.29 -22.05 -5.72
N ASN A 144 -10.28 -22.52 -5.00
CA ASN A 144 -9.02 -21.77 -4.81
C ASN A 144 -7.97 -22.11 -5.88
N ASN A 145 -8.39 -22.69 -7.03
CA ASN A 145 -7.48 -23.19 -8.08
C ASN A 145 -8.11 -23.05 -9.47
N LEU A 146 -7.62 -22.11 -10.27
CA LEU A 146 -8.02 -21.90 -11.66
C LEU A 146 -7.29 -22.90 -12.56
N LYS A 147 -8.04 -23.58 -13.41
CA LYS A 147 -7.51 -24.51 -14.41
C LYS A 147 -7.36 -23.79 -15.76
N ALA A 148 -6.59 -24.40 -16.69
CA ALA A 148 -6.42 -23.89 -18.05
C ALA A 148 -7.75 -23.56 -18.72
N ALA A 149 -8.77 -24.45 -18.60
CA ALA A 149 -10.08 -24.25 -19.21
C ALA A 149 -10.75 -22.94 -18.75
N HIS A 150 -10.58 -22.55 -17.47
CA HIS A 150 -11.16 -21.31 -16.94
C HIS A 150 -10.56 -20.06 -17.59
N PHE A 151 -9.25 -20.06 -17.88
CA PHE A 151 -8.60 -18.95 -18.57
C PHE A 151 -8.90 -18.94 -20.06
N LEU A 152 -8.85 -20.12 -20.70
CA LEU A 152 -9.04 -20.23 -22.14
C LEU A 152 -10.48 -19.93 -22.58
N SER A 153 -11.46 -20.19 -21.72
CA SER A 153 -12.87 -19.85 -21.97
C SER A 153 -13.22 -18.39 -21.76
N LEU A 154 -12.31 -17.57 -21.21
CA LEU A 154 -12.56 -16.13 -21.08
C LEU A 154 -12.80 -15.51 -22.44
N VAL A 155 -13.87 -14.73 -22.53
CA VAL A 155 -14.27 -14.04 -23.75
C VAL A 155 -13.82 -12.59 -23.69
N VAL A 156 -13.00 -12.18 -24.64
CA VAL A 156 -12.39 -10.85 -24.69
C VAL A 156 -12.74 -10.19 -26.03
N PRO A 157 -13.12 -8.90 -26.03
CA PRO A 157 -13.39 -8.17 -27.28
C PRO A 157 -12.25 -8.32 -28.29
N ASN A 158 -12.61 -8.47 -29.54
CA ASN A 158 -11.67 -8.60 -30.65
C ASN A 158 -11.65 -7.31 -31.46
N TYR A 159 -10.48 -6.71 -31.60
CA TYR A 159 -10.23 -5.52 -32.40
C TYR A 159 -9.20 -5.80 -33.48
N ASP A 160 -9.22 -5.04 -34.56
CA ASP A 160 -8.12 -5.08 -35.53
C ASP A 160 -6.79 -4.63 -34.89
N GLY A 161 -5.67 -4.91 -35.57
CA GLY A 161 -4.35 -4.66 -35.03
C GLY A 161 -4.04 -3.17 -34.77
N ASP A 162 -4.65 -2.24 -35.53
CA ASP A 162 -4.44 -0.81 -35.36
C ASP A 162 -5.23 -0.30 -34.16
N SER A 163 -6.49 -0.74 -34.04
CA SER A 163 -7.34 -0.44 -32.87
C SER A 163 -6.75 -1.03 -31.57
N THR A 164 -6.28 -2.29 -31.63
CA THR A 164 -5.62 -2.95 -30.48
C THR A 164 -4.41 -2.15 -30.00
N ARG A 165 -3.55 -1.67 -30.93
CA ARG A 165 -2.39 -0.84 -30.58
C ARG A 165 -2.80 0.52 -30.01
N ALA A 166 -3.82 1.18 -30.60
CA ALA A 166 -4.30 2.47 -30.13
C ALA A 166 -4.89 2.37 -28.72
N ILE A 167 -5.68 1.33 -28.43
CA ILE A 167 -6.24 1.04 -27.10
C ILE A 167 -5.11 0.82 -26.09
N SER A 168 -4.15 -0.06 -26.42
CA SER A 168 -3.01 -0.34 -25.54
C SER A 168 -2.21 0.92 -25.22
N ALA A 169 -1.88 1.71 -26.24
CA ALA A 169 -1.14 2.97 -26.06
C ALA A 169 -1.86 3.98 -25.16
N LEU A 170 -3.21 4.00 -25.21
CA LEU A 170 -4.01 4.86 -24.32
C LEU A 170 -3.90 4.43 -22.86
N PHE A 171 -4.02 3.13 -22.57
CA PHE A 171 -3.87 2.60 -21.22
C PHE A 171 -2.42 2.73 -20.72
N ASP A 172 -1.42 2.44 -21.56
CA ASP A 172 0.00 2.64 -21.22
C ASP A 172 0.31 4.09 -20.84
N LEU A 173 -0.32 5.07 -21.52
CA LEU A 173 -0.17 6.47 -21.18
C LEU A 173 -0.75 6.78 -19.79
N ILE A 174 -1.90 6.22 -19.45
CA ILE A 174 -2.51 6.39 -18.11
C ILE A 174 -1.62 5.78 -17.04
N ASP A 175 -1.14 4.53 -17.25
CA ASP A 175 -0.26 3.86 -16.31
C ASP A 175 1.05 4.62 -16.10
N ALA A 176 1.65 5.14 -17.17
CA ALA A 176 2.84 5.99 -17.09
C ALA A 176 2.60 7.27 -16.27
N ARG A 177 1.42 7.90 -16.42
CA ARG A 177 1.04 9.09 -15.64
C ARG A 177 0.77 8.77 -14.18
N VAL A 178 0.13 7.64 -13.88
CA VAL A 178 -0.07 7.17 -12.50
C VAL A 178 1.29 6.90 -11.84
N LYS A 179 2.19 6.21 -12.54
CA LYS A 179 3.55 5.97 -12.05
C LYS A 179 4.29 7.28 -11.79
N GLN A 180 4.28 8.21 -12.73
CA GLN A 180 4.91 9.52 -12.56
C GLN A 180 4.39 10.27 -11.33
N ALA A 181 3.07 10.23 -11.08
CA ALA A 181 2.49 10.88 -9.90
C ALA A 181 2.88 10.17 -8.58
N LYS A 182 2.97 8.83 -8.58
CA LYS A 182 3.49 8.05 -7.43
C LYS A 182 4.96 8.39 -7.15
N ASP A 183 5.80 8.44 -8.18
CA ASP A 183 7.21 8.81 -8.07
C ASP A 183 7.38 10.25 -7.55
N GLN A 184 6.53 11.17 -7.98
CA GLN A 184 6.49 12.55 -7.47
C GLN A 184 6.18 12.59 -5.97
N ILE A 185 5.21 11.79 -5.48
CA ILE A 185 4.91 11.70 -4.04
C ILE A 185 6.15 11.19 -3.28
N ALA A 186 6.80 10.14 -3.76
CA ALA A 186 8.01 9.61 -3.13
C ALA A 186 9.16 10.65 -3.08
N GLN A 187 9.32 11.45 -4.13
CA GLN A 187 10.30 12.55 -4.15
C GLN A 187 9.95 13.66 -3.14
N LEU A 188 8.66 13.97 -2.98
CA LEU A 188 8.19 14.94 -2.00
C LEU A 188 8.40 14.44 -0.55
N ASP A 189 8.23 13.13 -0.29
CA ASP A 189 8.56 12.53 1.00
C ASP A 189 10.07 12.64 1.29
N HIS A 190 10.89 12.34 0.29
CA HIS A 190 12.35 12.49 0.42
C HIS A 190 12.77 13.95 0.63
N LEU A 191 12.09 14.91 0.02
CA LEU A 191 12.36 16.34 0.19
C LEU A 191 12.16 16.78 1.63
N VAL A 192 11.02 16.39 2.27
CA VAL A 192 10.76 16.72 3.68
C VAL A 192 11.85 16.16 4.57
N LYS A 193 12.17 14.88 4.40
CA LYS A 193 13.25 14.24 5.16
C LYS A 193 14.60 14.92 4.97
N SER A 194 14.99 15.23 3.74
CA SER A 194 16.24 15.90 3.45
C SER A 194 16.32 17.29 4.08
N ARG A 195 15.19 18.04 4.04
CA ARG A 195 15.08 19.36 4.66
C ARG A 195 15.17 19.28 6.18
N PHE A 196 14.53 18.26 6.79
CA PHE A 196 14.66 18.00 8.22
C PHE A 196 16.13 17.77 8.63
N VAL A 197 16.83 16.86 7.95
CA VAL A 197 18.24 16.56 8.21
C VAL A 197 19.13 17.79 8.02
N GLU A 198 18.89 18.56 6.95
CA GLU A 198 19.65 19.79 6.66
C GLU A 198 19.49 20.84 7.77
N MET A 199 18.26 21.08 8.20
CA MET A 199 17.95 22.13 9.18
C MET A 199 18.30 21.74 10.62
N PHE A 200 18.19 20.45 10.98
CA PHE A 200 18.19 20.06 12.39
C PHE A 200 19.21 18.99 12.80
N GLU A 201 19.79 18.25 11.87
CA GLU A 201 20.76 17.19 12.23
C GLU A 201 22.21 17.49 11.76
N ARG A 202 22.41 18.35 10.76
CA ARG A 202 23.75 18.66 10.24
C ARG A 202 24.43 19.76 11.05
N GLY A 203 25.34 19.35 11.96
CA GLY A 203 26.27 20.29 12.63
C GLY A 203 25.58 21.26 13.59
N GLN A 204 24.36 20.98 14.02
CA GLN A 204 23.62 21.77 14.99
C GLN A 204 23.51 21.01 16.31
N GLU A 205 23.74 21.70 17.40
CA GLU A 205 23.43 21.21 18.74
C GLU A 205 22.19 21.92 19.24
N TRP A 206 21.08 21.16 19.37
CA TRP A 206 19.83 21.67 19.90
C TRP A 206 19.63 21.23 21.33
N GLU A 207 18.89 22.02 22.08
CA GLU A 207 18.40 21.59 23.38
C GLU A 207 17.56 20.32 23.24
N LEU A 208 17.87 19.31 24.06
CA LEU A 208 17.13 18.08 24.16
C LEU A 208 16.24 18.13 25.38
N ARG A 209 14.91 18.09 25.19
CA ARG A 209 13.94 17.96 26.26
C ARG A 209 13.23 16.63 26.17
N THR A 210 12.81 16.10 27.30
CA THR A 210 11.89 14.96 27.30
C THR A 210 10.55 15.38 26.70
N LEU A 211 9.85 14.45 26.06
CA LEU A 211 8.55 14.75 25.48
C LEU A 211 7.55 15.24 26.55
N ALA A 212 7.70 14.80 27.82
CA ALA A 212 6.91 15.28 28.92
C ALA A 212 7.15 16.77 29.24
N GLU A 213 8.38 17.26 29.10
CA GLU A 213 8.73 18.68 29.30
C GLU A 213 8.25 19.58 28.15
N CYS A 214 7.88 18.98 27.01
CA CYS A 214 7.27 19.68 25.89
C CYS A 214 5.74 19.72 25.94
N CYS A 215 5.12 19.28 27.04
CA CYS A 215 3.69 19.28 27.25
C CYS A 215 3.32 20.21 28.41
N ALA A 216 2.17 20.87 28.35
CA ALA A 216 1.74 21.76 29.42
C ALA A 216 1.40 21.01 30.71
N THR A 217 0.90 19.77 30.61
CA THR A 217 0.51 18.96 31.78
C THR A 217 0.93 17.50 31.62
N SER A 218 1.03 16.78 32.73
CA SER A 218 1.34 15.36 32.74
C SER A 218 0.26 14.48 32.08
N ASN A 219 -0.94 15.00 31.87
CA ASN A 219 -2.07 14.30 31.23
C ASN A 219 -2.13 14.48 29.71
N ASP A 220 -1.25 15.27 29.14
CA ASP A 220 -1.23 15.56 27.69
C ASP A 220 -0.65 14.41 26.87
N ILE A 221 0.12 13.52 27.51
CA ILE A 221 0.50 12.23 26.92
C ILE A 221 -0.40 11.15 27.53
N LYS A 222 -1.28 10.58 26.71
CA LYS A 222 -2.30 9.64 27.16
C LYS A 222 -2.46 8.45 26.21
N CYS A 223 -2.65 7.27 26.77
CA CYS A 223 -3.08 6.09 26.02
C CYS A 223 -4.61 6.04 25.98
N GLY A 224 -5.18 5.51 24.92
CA GLY A 224 -6.63 5.30 24.83
C GLY A 224 -7.17 4.38 25.92
N PRO A 225 -8.49 4.42 26.18
CA PRO A 225 -9.14 3.66 27.24
C PRO A 225 -9.00 2.14 26.97
N PHE A 226 -8.81 1.37 28.05
CA PHE A 226 -8.69 -0.09 27.96
C PHE A 226 -9.27 -0.78 29.19
N GLY A 227 -9.44 -2.10 29.11
CA GLY A 227 -9.98 -2.91 30.19
C GLY A 227 -11.41 -2.49 30.56
N SER A 228 -11.65 -2.16 31.83
CA SER A 228 -12.96 -1.76 32.35
C SER A 228 -13.48 -0.41 31.86
N GLN A 229 -12.66 0.37 31.16
CA GLN A 229 -13.06 1.71 30.69
C GLN A 229 -13.84 1.66 29.36
N LEU A 230 -13.55 0.69 28.50
CA LEU A 230 -14.21 0.50 27.21
C LEU A 230 -14.19 -0.99 26.85
N HIS A 231 -15.36 -1.61 26.83
CA HIS A 231 -15.54 -3.02 26.48
C HIS A 231 -15.89 -3.18 25.00
N LYS A 232 -15.84 -4.42 24.49
CA LYS A 232 -16.22 -4.72 23.09
C LYS A 232 -17.69 -4.42 22.81
N GLU A 233 -18.52 -4.58 23.81
CA GLU A 233 -19.97 -4.37 23.78
C GLU A 233 -20.35 -2.88 23.72
N ASP A 234 -19.41 -2.00 24.07
CA ASP A 234 -19.62 -0.54 24.01
C ASP A 234 -19.51 0.04 22.59
N TYR A 235 -18.98 -0.76 21.64
CA TYR A 235 -18.89 -0.33 20.25
C TYR A 235 -20.23 -0.41 19.54
N VAL A 236 -20.52 0.64 18.78
CA VAL A 236 -21.73 0.80 17.98
C VAL A 236 -21.38 1.09 16.52
N SER A 237 -22.35 0.98 15.61
CA SER A 237 -22.15 1.23 14.18
C SER A 237 -22.03 2.72 13.84
N GLU A 238 -22.58 3.61 14.68
CA GLU A 238 -22.57 5.06 14.47
C GLU A 238 -22.44 5.79 15.81
N GLY A 239 -21.83 6.98 15.81
CA GLY A 239 -21.67 7.79 17.01
C GLY A 239 -20.36 8.57 17.04
N VAL A 240 -19.68 8.58 18.19
CA VAL A 240 -18.37 9.22 18.35
C VAL A 240 -17.29 8.28 17.84
N PRO A 241 -16.45 8.70 16.86
CA PRO A 241 -15.45 7.84 16.24
C PRO A 241 -14.36 7.41 17.24
N VAL A 242 -13.84 6.17 17.02
CA VAL A 242 -12.72 5.62 17.78
C VAL A 242 -11.51 5.49 16.84
N TRP A 243 -10.56 6.39 17.00
CA TRP A 243 -9.39 6.52 16.15
C TRP A 243 -8.30 5.50 16.53
N GLY A 244 -8.02 4.55 15.63
CA GLY A 244 -7.10 3.44 15.84
C GLY A 244 -5.87 3.50 14.95
N ILE A 245 -5.13 2.40 14.92
CA ILE A 245 -3.90 2.23 14.12
C ILE A 245 -4.14 2.46 12.61
N PRO A 246 -5.21 1.92 11.97
CA PRO A 246 -5.43 2.12 10.55
C PRO A 246 -5.63 3.60 10.17
N GLU A 247 -6.28 4.36 11.06
CA GLU A 247 -6.56 5.77 10.84
C GLU A 247 -5.30 6.62 11.01
N VAL A 248 -4.48 6.34 12.03
CA VAL A 248 -3.16 6.98 12.21
C VAL A 248 -2.26 6.69 11.00
N ASN A 249 -2.18 5.43 10.55
CA ASN A 249 -1.39 5.05 9.37
C ASN A 249 -1.85 5.75 8.09
N SER A 250 -3.11 6.15 7.99
CA SER A 250 -3.66 6.88 6.86
C SER A 250 -3.63 8.40 7.02
N ASN A 251 -2.96 8.94 8.06
CA ASN A 251 -3.02 10.36 8.41
C ASN A 251 -4.47 10.86 8.50
N PHE A 252 -5.34 10.10 9.16
CA PHE A 252 -6.78 10.35 9.32
C PHE A 252 -7.58 10.51 8.02
N LYS A 253 -7.06 10.03 6.88
CA LYS A 253 -7.80 10.02 5.60
C LYS A 253 -8.94 9.01 5.62
N ARG A 254 -8.75 7.87 6.29
CA ARG A 254 -9.77 6.84 6.50
C ARG A 254 -10.66 7.21 7.69
N MET A 255 -11.97 6.95 7.58
CA MET A 255 -12.88 6.96 8.72
C MET A 255 -12.78 5.62 9.48
N PRO A 256 -12.94 5.62 10.82
CA PRO A 256 -12.88 4.39 11.59
C PRO A 256 -14.13 3.52 11.37
N ASP A 257 -13.96 2.22 11.58
CA ASP A 257 -15.04 1.24 11.54
C ASP A 257 -15.71 1.09 12.94
N LYS A 258 -15.16 1.74 13.96
CA LYS A 258 -15.63 1.64 15.35
C LYS A 258 -16.06 2.99 15.87
N TYR A 259 -17.19 2.98 16.53
CA TYR A 259 -17.79 4.15 17.18
C TYR A 259 -18.21 3.79 18.60
N VAL A 260 -18.44 4.79 19.42
CA VAL A 260 -19.10 4.63 20.72
C VAL A 260 -20.32 5.55 20.78
N SER A 261 -21.27 5.23 21.67
CA SER A 261 -22.44 6.09 21.88
C SER A 261 -22.04 7.51 22.30
N PRO A 262 -22.85 8.53 22.04
CA PRO A 262 -22.59 9.89 22.50
C PRO A 262 -22.34 9.98 24.01
N GLU A 263 -23.06 9.17 24.81
CA GLU A 263 -22.89 9.07 26.26
C GLU A 263 -21.48 8.56 26.62
N ASN A 264 -21.06 7.46 26.02
CA ASN A 264 -19.70 6.92 26.19
C ASN A 264 -18.63 7.88 25.67
N GLY A 265 -18.89 8.59 24.56
CA GLY A 265 -18.02 9.64 24.05
C GLY A 265 -17.83 10.77 25.05
N LEU A 266 -18.90 11.22 25.72
CA LEU A 266 -18.84 12.23 26.77
C LEU A 266 -18.06 11.72 27.99
N ARG A 267 -18.35 10.51 28.46
CA ARG A 267 -17.64 9.86 29.59
C ARG A 267 -16.14 9.72 29.31
N LEU A 268 -15.77 9.47 28.08
CA LEU A 268 -14.39 9.26 27.63
C LEU A 268 -13.76 10.49 26.96
N GLN A 269 -14.36 11.67 27.07
CA GLN A 269 -13.89 12.90 26.41
C GLN A 269 -12.43 13.26 26.71
N SER A 270 -11.92 12.83 27.87
CA SER A 270 -10.51 13.04 28.23
C SER A 270 -9.52 12.30 27.30
N TYR A 271 -10.00 11.37 26.49
CA TYR A 271 -9.25 10.62 25.48
C TYR A 271 -9.46 11.16 24.06
N SER A 272 -10.22 12.24 23.92
CA SER A 272 -10.54 12.82 22.61
C SER A 272 -9.34 13.50 21.98
N LEU A 273 -9.28 13.43 20.64
CA LEU A 273 -8.38 14.22 19.82
C LEU A 273 -8.97 15.61 19.58
N VAL A 274 -8.11 16.61 19.64
CA VAL A 274 -8.40 17.97 19.21
C VAL A 274 -7.36 18.41 18.18
N PRO A 275 -7.64 19.44 17.34
CA PRO A 275 -6.65 19.94 16.39
C PRO A 275 -5.32 20.28 17.09
N GLY A 276 -4.21 19.82 16.51
CA GLY A 276 -2.87 19.94 17.08
C GLY A 276 -2.40 18.73 17.90
N ASP A 277 -3.28 17.77 18.21
CA ASP A 277 -2.85 16.53 18.86
C ASP A 277 -2.09 15.64 17.87
N VAL A 278 -1.01 15.03 18.35
CA VAL A 278 -0.28 13.98 17.65
C VAL A 278 -0.74 12.62 18.17
N ALA A 279 -1.28 11.80 17.27
CA ALA A 279 -1.62 10.41 17.56
C ALA A 279 -0.49 9.48 17.09
N MET A 280 -0.01 8.59 17.95
CA MET A 280 1.09 7.67 17.65
C MET A 280 0.70 6.22 17.94
N ASN A 281 1.04 5.31 17.05
CA ASN A 281 0.84 3.88 17.27
C ASN A 281 1.73 3.37 18.40
N ARG A 282 1.12 2.70 19.39
CA ARG A 282 1.87 2.03 20.46
C ARG A 282 2.11 0.54 20.21
N LYS A 283 1.44 -0.05 19.23
CA LYS A 283 1.57 -1.45 18.80
C LYS A 283 1.66 -1.56 17.28
N GLY A 284 2.10 -2.70 16.79
CA GLY A 284 2.30 -2.91 15.36
C GLY A 284 3.44 -2.05 14.83
N ASN A 285 3.15 -1.08 13.97
CA ASN A 285 4.12 -0.10 13.51
C ASN A 285 4.34 1.00 14.57
N VAL A 286 5.09 0.65 15.63
CA VAL A 286 5.34 1.55 16.76
C VAL A 286 6.13 2.77 16.31
N GLY A 287 5.71 3.95 16.74
CA GLY A 287 6.34 5.22 16.36
C GLY A 287 5.72 5.88 15.13
N GLN A 288 4.91 5.16 14.36
CA GLN A 288 4.11 5.80 13.32
C GLN A 288 3.15 6.80 13.98
N ALA A 289 3.25 8.06 13.58
CA ALA A 289 2.50 9.16 14.15
C ALA A 289 1.77 9.96 13.06
N ALA A 290 0.70 10.64 13.46
CA ALA A 290 -0.05 11.53 12.58
C ALA A 290 -0.59 12.72 13.37
N LEU A 291 -0.57 13.89 12.73
CA LEU A 291 -1.19 15.09 13.26
C LEU A 291 -2.72 15.02 13.04
N PHE A 292 -3.48 15.24 14.09
CA PHE A 292 -4.92 15.46 13.97
C PHE A 292 -5.19 16.94 13.66
N ASP A 293 -5.55 17.23 12.40
CA ASP A 293 -5.71 18.60 11.87
C ASP A 293 -7.12 19.17 12.04
N GLY A 294 -8.05 18.38 12.60
CA GLY A 294 -9.44 18.79 12.84
C GLY A 294 -10.36 18.75 11.62
N LYS A 295 -9.90 18.32 10.45
CA LYS A 295 -10.78 18.14 9.28
C LYS A 295 -11.74 16.97 9.44
N ARG A 296 -11.45 16.07 10.37
CA ARG A 296 -12.30 14.94 10.73
C ARG A 296 -12.99 15.23 12.07
N PRO A 297 -14.14 14.59 12.35
CA PRO A 297 -14.80 14.75 13.64
C PRO A 297 -13.88 14.39 14.81
N SER A 298 -13.91 15.16 15.88
CA SER A 298 -13.28 14.77 17.14
C SER A 298 -13.80 13.42 17.58
N GLY A 299 -12.94 12.60 18.19
CA GLY A 299 -13.29 11.29 18.69
C GLY A 299 -12.22 10.77 19.63
N ILE A 300 -12.49 9.67 20.29
CA ILE A 300 -11.57 9.08 21.26
C ILE A 300 -10.49 8.25 20.57
N ILE A 301 -9.29 8.19 21.13
CA ILE A 301 -8.23 7.30 20.66
C ILE A 301 -8.46 5.86 21.14
N HIS A 302 -8.17 4.88 20.29
CA HIS A 302 -8.17 3.45 20.66
C HIS A 302 -7.04 3.13 21.65
N SER A 303 -7.21 2.07 22.43
CA SER A 303 -6.19 1.58 23.38
C SER A 303 -4.80 1.30 22.78
N ASP A 304 -4.71 1.11 21.47
CA ASP A 304 -3.46 0.86 20.75
C ASP A 304 -2.82 2.14 20.18
N VAL A 305 -3.36 3.29 20.51
CA VAL A 305 -2.89 4.62 20.12
C VAL A 305 -2.55 5.45 21.34
N LEU A 306 -1.47 6.22 21.27
CA LEU A 306 -1.08 7.24 22.22
C LEU A 306 -1.40 8.61 21.62
N ARG A 307 -1.96 9.51 22.44
CA ARG A 307 -2.09 10.93 22.13
C ARG A 307 -0.96 11.70 22.80
N VAL A 308 -0.35 12.60 22.08
CA VAL A 308 0.60 13.60 22.56
C VAL A 308 0.03 14.98 22.22
N ARG A 309 -0.20 15.79 23.24
CA ARG A 309 -0.61 17.20 23.12
C ARG A 309 0.54 18.06 23.60
N VAL A 310 1.31 18.60 22.69
CA VAL A 310 2.44 19.45 23.03
C VAL A 310 1.98 20.86 23.40
N ASP A 311 2.79 21.54 24.21
CA ASP A 311 2.70 22.97 24.37
C ASP A 311 3.25 23.63 23.09
N GLN A 312 2.37 24.28 22.35
CA GLN A 312 2.72 24.85 21.04
C GLN A 312 3.60 26.12 21.15
N ASP A 313 3.75 26.67 22.35
CA ASP A 313 4.73 27.71 22.62
C ASP A 313 6.16 27.14 22.82
N VAL A 314 6.29 25.80 22.89
CA VAL A 314 7.55 25.08 23.05
C VAL A 314 7.87 24.23 21.84
N LEU A 315 6.91 23.46 21.36
CA LEU A 315 7.10 22.48 20.30
C LEU A 315 5.96 22.48 19.29
N ASP A 316 6.27 22.72 18.02
CA ASP A 316 5.31 22.63 16.93
C ASP A 316 4.90 21.17 16.69
N PRO A 317 3.59 20.83 16.63
CA PRO A 317 3.14 19.44 16.46
C PRO A 317 3.51 18.83 15.10
N VAL A 318 3.61 19.60 14.00
CA VAL A 318 4.10 19.11 12.71
C VAL A 318 5.57 18.75 12.84
N PHE A 319 6.37 19.61 13.48
CA PHE A 319 7.79 19.33 13.70
C PHE A 319 7.99 18.08 14.57
N LEU A 320 7.14 17.86 15.59
CA LEU A 320 7.19 16.63 16.39
C LEU A 320 6.92 15.39 15.52
N VAL A 321 5.90 15.41 14.65
CA VAL A 321 5.57 14.28 13.78
C VAL A 321 6.77 13.92 12.91
N GLU A 322 7.43 14.92 12.31
CA GLU A 322 8.59 14.69 11.46
C GLU A 322 9.82 14.21 12.25
N GLN A 323 10.01 14.68 13.49
CA GLN A 323 11.05 14.11 14.37
C GLN A 323 10.82 12.62 14.64
N LEU A 324 9.57 12.22 14.91
CA LEU A 324 9.21 10.81 15.16
C LEU A 324 9.45 9.95 13.92
N HIS A 325 9.33 10.51 12.71
CA HIS A 325 9.49 9.80 11.45
C HIS A 325 10.93 9.82 10.92
N ASP A 326 11.61 10.95 10.98
CA ASP A 326 12.83 11.19 10.21
C ASP A 326 14.09 11.33 11.08
N SER A 327 13.97 11.74 12.35
CA SER A 327 15.13 11.82 13.22
C SER A 327 15.64 10.43 13.61
N HIS A 328 16.89 10.14 13.28
CA HIS A 328 17.55 8.90 13.70
C HIS A 328 17.58 8.76 15.22
N VAL A 329 17.94 9.83 15.93
CA VAL A 329 18.07 9.87 17.39
C VAL A 329 16.73 9.59 18.07
N VAL A 330 15.65 10.20 17.60
CA VAL A 330 14.30 10.01 18.19
C VAL A 330 13.77 8.62 17.87
N ARG A 331 13.93 8.15 16.63
CA ARG A 331 13.48 6.82 16.21
C ARG A 331 14.16 5.69 16.98
N GLU A 332 15.47 5.76 17.20
CA GLU A 332 16.19 4.77 18.00
C GLU A 332 15.65 4.69 19.43
N GLN A 333 15.35 5.84 20.05
CA GLN A 333 14.75 5.87 21.38
C GLN A 333 13.35 5.22 21.38
N VAL A 334 12.51 5.51 20.37
CA VAL A 334 11.17 4.92 20.23
C VAL A 334 11.29 3.39 20.05
N LEU A 335 12.18 2.92 19.21
CA LEU A 335 12.41 1.49 18.96
C LEU A 335 12.95 0.79 20.21
N SER A 336 13.95 1.37 20.88
CA SER A 336 14.51 0.83 22.13
C SER A 336 13.49 0.79 23.27
N ALA A 337 12.56 1.76 23.30
CA ALA A 337 11.45 1.78 24.25
C ALA A 337 10.37 0.73 23.94
N SER A 338 10.42 0.09 22.76
CA SER A 338 9.37 -0.82 22.25
C SER A 338 9.62 -2.30 22.58
N THR A 339 10.49 -2.64 23.51
CA THR A 339 10.90 -4.02 23.82
C THR A 339 9.78 -4.90 24.37
N GLY A 340 9.54 -6.04 23.71
CA GLY A 340 8.69 -7.16 24.16
C GLY A 340 8.85 -8.34 23.21
N ALA A 341 9.06 -9.55 23.77
CA ALA A 341 9.46 -10.73 22.99
C ALA A 341 8.40 -11.30 22.02
N ILE A 342 7.14 -10.88 22.11
CA ILE A 342 6.04 -11.43 21.28
C ILE A 342 5.22 -10.31 20.59
N MET A 343 5.12 -9.12 21.17
CA MET A 343 4.50 -7.94 20.58
C MET A 343 5.26 -6.68 21.01
N ALA A 344 6.02 -6.09 20.10
CA ALA A 344 6.64 -4.80 20.33
C ALA A 344 5.56 -3.76 20.68
N GLY A 345 5.73 -3.05 21.80
CA GLY A 345 4.79 -2.04 22.24
C GLY A 345 5.44 -1.02 23.17
N THR A 346 5.04 0.22 23.03
CA THR A 346 5.44 1.30 23.97
C THR A 346 4.29 1.70 24.87
N ASN A 347 4.58 2.45 25.92
CA ASN A 347 3.57 2.96 26.85
C ASN A 347 3.84 4.43 27.20
N VAL A 348 2.87 5.06 27.88
CA VAL A 348 2.94 6.48 28.27
C VAL A 348 4.21 6.80 29.07
N THR A 349 4.61 5.93 30.01
CA THR A 349 5.78 6.17 30.86
C THR A 349 7.09 6.18 30.06
N LYS A 350 7.22 5.29 29.08
CA LYS A 350 8.38 5.24 28.21
C LYS A 350 8.38 6.40 27.21
N LEU A 351 7.22 6.72 26.62
CA LEU A 351 7.10 7.82 25.66
C LEU A 351 7.43 9.17 26.32
N LYS A 352 6.99 9.40 27.55
CA LYS A 352 7.32 10.62 28.32
C LYS A 352 8.82 10.89 28.47
N LYS A 353 9.65 9.85 28.43
CA LYS A 353 11.12 9.94 28.64
C LYS A 353 11.90 10.11 27.32
N ILE A 354 11.26 9.96 26.17
CA ILE A 354 11.90 10.17 24.88
C ILE A 354 12.34 11.62 24.78
N LYS A 355 13.57 11.83 24.40
CA LYS A 355 14.15 13.16 24.19
C LYS A 355 13.96 13.59 22.75
N VAL A 356 13.44 14.79 22.57
CA VAL A 356 13.22 15.44 21.28
C VAL A 356 14.02 16.72 21.19
N PHE A 357 14.37 17.15 19.98
CA PHE A 357 15.00 18.43 19.74
C PHE A 357 13.98 19.56 19.94
N VAL A 358 14.42 20.65 20.57
CA VAL A 358 13.60 21.85 20.77
C VAL A 358 14.37 23.08 20.23
N PRO A 359 14.51 23.21 18.90
CA PRO A 359 15.11 24.40 18.30
C PRO A 359 14.17 25.61 18.50
N PRO A 360 14.64 26.86 18.22
CA PRO A 360 13.80 28.03 18.28
C PRO A 360 12.51 27.86 17.47
N LEU A 361 11.34 28.26 18.02
CA LEU A 361 10.02 28.11 17.40
C LEU A 361 9.97 28.68 15.96
N ALA A 362 10.69 29.76 15.69
CA ALA A 362 10.75 30.36 14.35
C ALA A 362 11.26 29.35 13.31
N LEU A 363 12.27 28.54 13.64
CA LEU A 363 12.80 27.48 12.74
C LEU A 363 11.84 26.29 12.63
N GLN A 364 11.16 25.92 13.73
CA GLN A 364 10.13 24.87 13.70
C GLN A 364 8.96 25.29 12.79
N HIS A 365 8.50 26.54 12.88
CA HIS A 365 7.44 27.08 12.03
C HIS A 365 7.88 27.22 10.56
N GLU A 366 9.13 27.61 10.30
CA GLU A 366 9.68 27.63 8.93
C GLU A 366 9.62 26.24 8.30
N PHE A 367 10.04 25.22 9.06
CA PHE A 367 9.98 23.84 8.60
C PHE A 367 8.53 23.37 8.43
N ALA A 368 7.65 23.62 9.39
CA ALA A 368 6.22 23.28 9.31
C ALA A 368 5.54 23.93 8.08
N ALA A 369 5.90 25.17 7.74
CA ALA A 369 5.42 25.82 6.52
C ALA A 369 5.92 25.12 5.25
N CYS A 370 7.16 24.62 5.23
CA CYS A 370 7.69 23.80 4.14
C CYS A 370 6.90 22.49 4.00
N VAL A 371 6.68 21.77 5.10
CA VAL A 371 5.86 20.54 5.13
C VAL A 371 4.46 20.81 4.59
N ALA A 372 3.80 21.87 5.05
CA ALA A 372 2.47 22.25 4.59
C ALA A 372 2.41 22.53 3.07
N GLN A 373 3.46 23.10 2.49
CA GLN A 373 3.56 23.31 1.05
C GLN A 373 3.75 22.00 0.28
N VAL A 374 4.57 21.09 0.82
CA VAL A 374 4.76 19.76 0.27
C VAL A 374 3.46 18.94 0.33
N ASP A 375 2.72 19.02 1.43
CA ASP A 375 1.44 18.32 1.59
C ASP A 375 0.39 18.77 0.58
N LYS A 376 0.35 20.06 0.22
CA LYS A 376 -0.51 20.54 -0.89
C LYS A 376 -0.13 19.87 -2.21
N SER A 377 1.17 19.73 -2.48
CA SER A 377 1.65 19.08 -3.71
C SER A 377 1.35 17.58 -3.71
N ARG A 378 1.53 16.89 -2.56
CA ARG A 378 1.13 15.48 -2.37
C ARG A 378 -0.36 15.28 -2.62
N PHE A 379 -1.19 16.17 -2.08
CA PHE A 379 -2.64 16.11 -2.26
C PHE A 379 -3.04 16.24 -3.73
N ILE A 380 -2.43 17.17 -4.47
CA ILE A 380 -2.66 17.35 -5.91
C ILE A 380 -2.26 16.10 -6.70
N ALA A 381 -1.08 15.54 -6.41
CA ALA A 381 -0.61 14.31 -7.06
C ALA A 381 -1.54 13.11 -6.76
N GLN A 382 -2.00 12.99 -5.52
CA GLN A 382 -2.96 11.95 -5.12
C GLN A 382 -4.30 12.08 -5.84
N GLN A 383 -4.84 13.29 -5.95
CA GLN A 383 -6.07 13.55 -6.73
C GLN A 383 -5.88 13.22 -8.21
N GLN A 384 -4.70 13.48 -8.76
CA GLN A 384 -4.38 13.12 -10.15
C GLN A 384 -4.41 11.59 -10.33
N ILE A 385 -3.82 10.82 -9.40
CA ILE A 385 -3.87 9.35 -9.43
C ILE A 385 -5.33 8.87 -9.43
N GLU A 386 -6.16 9.40 -8.53
CA GLU A 386 -7.58 9.03 -8.42
C GLU A 386 -8.35 9.30 -9.72
N LYS A 387 -8.15 10.47 -10.33
CA LYS A 387 -8.78 10.83 -11.61
C LYS A 387 -8.32 9.94 -12.75
N LEU A 388 -7.02 9.63 -12.82
CA LEU A 388 -6.47 8.72 -13.83
C LEU A 388 -7.01 7.30 -13.66
N GLN A 389 -7.16 6.83 -12.42
CA GLN A 389 -7.77 5.52 -12.13
C GLN A 389 -9.25 5.48 -12.55
N MET A 390 -10.03 6.54 -12.27
CA MET A 390 -11.41 6.63 -12.75
C MET A 390 -11.48 6.64 -14.28
N LEU A 391 -10.55 7.34 -14.96
CA LEU A 391 -10.47 7.33 -16.42
C LEU A 391 -10.12 5.93 -16.95
N TYR A 392 -9.15 5.25 -16.32
CA TYR A 392 -8.79 3.87 -16.67
C TYR A 392 -10.02 2.95 -16.57
N ASP A 393 -10.73 3.00 -15.46
CA ASP A 393 -11.93 2.19 -15.22
C ASP A 393 -13.04 2.47 -16.25
N SER A 394 -13.24 3.76 -16.61
CA SER A 394 -14.23 4.17 -17.62
C SER A 394 -13.87 3.64 -19.02
N LEU A 395 -12.61 3.77 -19.42
CA LEU A 395 -12.12 3.24 -20.69
C LEU A 395 -12.13 1.71 -20.71
N ALA A 396 -11.79 1.07 -19.58
CA ALA A 396 -11.89 -0.38 -19.46
C ALA A 396 -13.35 -0.86 -19.61
N GLN A 397 -14.32 -0.11 -19.10
CA GLN A 397 -15.73 -0.40 -19.34
C GLN A 397 -16.11 -0.21 -20.81
N GLU A 398 -15.57 0.81 -21.49
CA GLU A 398 -15.84 1.08 -22.91
C GLU A 398 -15.24 -0.01 -23.83
N TYR A 399 -14.00 -0.44 -23.56
CA TYR A 399 -13.28 -1.35 -24.46
C TYR A 399 -13.33 -2.82 -24.07
N PHE A 400 -13.56 -3.15 -22.83
CA PHE A 400 -13.60 -4.54 -22.32
C PHE A 400 -14.99 -4.93 -21.80
N GLY A 401 -15.88 -3.97 -21.58
CA GLY A 401 -17.24 -4.21 -21.07
C GLY A 401 -18.17 -4.90 -22.05
N ASP A 402 -19.35 -5.28 -21.56
CA ASP A 402 -20.43 -5.86 -22.36
C ASP A 402 -21.17 -4.82 -23.18
#